data_595388468d39922362c504b45378ae06
#
_entry.id   595388468d39922362c504b45378ae06
#
_cell.length_a   1.000
_cell.length_b   1.000
_cell.length_c   1.000
_cell.angle_alpha   90.00
_cell.angle_beta   90.00
_cell.angle_gamma   90.00
#
_symmetry.space_group_name_H-M   'P 1'
#
loop_
_entity.id
_entity.type
_entity.pdbx_description
1 polymer ?
#
loop_
_entity_poly.entity_id
_entity_poly.type
_entity_poly.pdbx_seq_one_letter_code
_entity_poly.pdbx_strand_id
1 'polypeptide(L)'
;DDVWISIDKDVLAPADAVTNWDQGEMPLQALLGALSRIAAAKRIVGVDICGDYAPPRFRNPLKRVAARLDHPAATVMANGELRRNASTNERLLAVLQELAA
;
A
#
# COMPACT_ATOMS: atom_id res chain seq x y z
N ASP A 1 2.74 -21.22 16.00
CA ASP A 1 3.13 -21.17 14.59
C ASP A 1 3.63 -19.79 14.22
N ASP A 2 4.71 -19.74 13.46
CA ASP A 2 5.31 -18.49 12.98
C ASP A 2 4.74 -18.13 11.63
N VAL A 3 4.46 -16.85 11.42
CA VAL A 3 3.95 -16.34 10.15
C VAL A 3 4.75 -15.13 9.68
N TRP A 4 4.95 -15.05 8.40
CA TRP A 4 5.41 -13.85 7.70
C TRP A 4 4.19 -13.22 7.01
N ILE A 5 4.03 -11.91 7.11
CA ILE A 5 2.92 -11.20 6.50
C ILE A 5 3.43 -10.33 5.35
N SER A 6 2.84 -10.49 4.19
CA SER A 6 3.07 -9.62 3.05
C SER A 6 1.81 -8.79 2.79
N ILE A 7 1.95 -7.48 2.81
CA ILE A 7 0.85 -6.54 2.62
C ILE A 7 1.04 -5.82 1.29
N ASP A 8 0.08 -6.02 0.39
CA ASP A 8 0.00 -5.26 -0.85
C ASP A 8 -1.07 -4.18 -0.70
N LYS A 9 -0.66 -2.91 -0.75
CA LYS A 9 -1.60 -1.79 -0.58
C LYS A 9 -2.61 -1.64 -1.70
N ASP A 10 -2.45 -2.38 -2.81
CA ASP A 10 -3.47 -2.45 -3.85
C ASP A 10 -4.79 -3.02 -3.35
N VAL A 11 -4.79 -3.77 -2.25
CA VAL A 11 -6.01 -4.26 -1.63
C VAL A 11 -6.87 -3.15 -1.02
N LEU A 12 -6.25 -2.03 -0.66
CA LEU A 12 -6.93 -0.93 0.03
C LEU A 12 -7.80 -0.09 -0.92
N ALA A 13 -8.86 0.49 -0.35
CA ALA A 13 -9.69 1.45 -1.05
C ALA A 13 -8.89 2.71 -1.40
N PRO A 14 -9.24 3.43 -2.50
CA PRO A 14 -8.54 4.65 -2.91
C PRO A 14 -8.51 5.75 -1.86
N ALA A 15 -9.43 5.75 -0.90
CA ALA A 15 -9.43 6.69 0.21
C ALA A 15 -8.23 6.51 1.15
N ASP A 16 -7.65 5.31 1.21
CA ASP A 16 -6.57 4.97 2.14
C ASP A 16 -5.21 4.84 1.48
N ALA A 17 -5.16 4.59 0.19
CA ALA A 17 -3.91 4.48 -0.55
C ALA A 17 -4.08 4.86 -2.01
N VAL A 18 -2.99 5.27 -2.65
CA VAL A 18 -2.93 5.49 -4.11
C VAL A 18 -1.81 4.63 -4.65
N THR A 19 -2.12 3.80 -5.64
CA THR A 19 -1.19 2.84 -6.23
C THR A 19 -1.19 2.95 -7.76
N ASN A 20 -0.28 2.21 -8.41
CA ASN A 20 -0.18 2.19 -9.87
C ASN A 20 -1.17 1.23 -10.55
N TRP A 21 -1.83 0.39 -9.78
CA TRP A 21 -2.68 -0.70 -10.29
C TRP A 21 -4.12 -0.54 -9.84
N ASP A 22 -4.98 -1.35 -10.40
CA ASP A 22 -6.38 -1.42 -9.95
C ASP A 22 -6.44 -1.74 -8.47
N GLN A 23 -7.19 -0.96 -7.73
CA GLN A 23 -7.28 -1.10 -6.29
C GLN A 23 -8.53 -1.87 -5.87
N GLY A 24 -8.42 -2.54 -4.73
CA GLY A 24 -9.55 -3.14 -4.05
C GLY A 24 -10.40 -2.10 -3.30
N GLU A 25 -11.23 -2.60 -2.42
CA GLU A 25 -12.19 -1.79 -1.66
C GLU A 25 -12.02 -1.95 -0.13
N MET A 26 -10.95 -2.61 0.31
CA MET A 26 -10.74 -2.86 1.74
C MET A 26 -10.42 -1.56 2.47
N PRO A 27 -11.20 -1.17 3.49
CA PRO A 27 -10.83 -0.05 4.35
C PRO A 27 -9.57 -0.39 5.15
N LEU A 28 -8.73 0.62 5.42
CA LEU A 28 -7.54 0.42 6.25
C LEU A 28 -7.89 -0.18 7.62
N GLN A 29 -8.99 0.24 8.23
CA GLN A 29 -9.43 -0.32 9.52
C GLN A 29 -9.67 -1.84 9.47
N ALA A 30 -10.19 -2.36 8.36
CA ALA A 30 -10.37 -3.79 8.19
C ALA A 30 -9.03 -4.53 8.12
N LEU A 31 -8.04 -3.96 7.41
CA LEU A 31 -6.70 -4.51 7.37
C LEU A 31 -6.04 -4.51 8.74
N LEU A 32 -6.11 -3.40 9.47
CA LEU A 32 -5.56 -3.30 10.82
C LEU A 32 -6.21 -4.30 11.78
N GLY A 33 -7.52 -4.49 11.67
CA GLY A 33 -8.24 -5.50 12.44
C GLY A 33 -7.79 -6.93 12.14
N ALA A 34 -7.55 -7.24 10.86
CA ALA A 34 -7.05 -8.54 10.43
C ALA A 34 -5.64 -8.81 10.99
N LEU A 35 -4.75 -7.82 10.95
CA LEU A 35 -3.41 -7.92 11.53
C LEU A 35 -3.46 -8.23 13.03
N SER A 36 -4.32 -7.55 13.76
CA SER A 36 -4.51 -7.79 15.21
C SER A 36 -5.00 -9.20 15.51
N ARG A 37 -5.92 -9.73 14.70
CA ARG A 37 -6.41 -11.11 14.84
C ARG A 37 -5.33 -12.13 14.53
N ILE A 38 -4.51 -11.90 13.52
CA ILE A 38 -3.40 -12.78 13.20
C ILE A 38 -2.39 -12.80 14.34
N ALA A 39 -2.03 -11.63 14.87
CA ALA A 39 -1.08 -11.51 15.99
C ALA A 39 -1.58 -12.16 17.27
N ALA A 40 -2.91 -12.20 17.49
CA ALA A 40 -3.48 -12.88 18.64
C ALA A 40 -3.38 -14.41 18.54
N ALA A 41 -3.32 -14.97 17.32
CA ALA A 41 -3.33 -16.41 17.07
C ALA A 41 -1.96 -16.97 16.66
N LYS A 42 -1.08 -16.13 16.13
CA LYS A 42 0.20 -16.52 15.53
C LYS A 42 1.32 -15.58 15.96
N ARG A 43 2.54 -16.06 15.91
CA ARG A 43 3.71 -15.20 16.11
C ARG A 43 4.16 -14.61 14.77
N ILE A 44 4.10 -13.31 14.64
CA ILE A 44 4.56 -12.61 13.45
C ILE A 44 6.08 -12.49 13.51
N VAL A 45 6.78 -13.11 12.56
CA VAL A 45 8.25 -13.11 12.50
C VAL A 45 8.81 -12.14 11.46
N GLY A 46 7.98 -11.61 10.60
CA GLY A 46 8.37 -10.61 9.61
C GLY A 46 7.17 -10.07 8.85
N VAL A 47 7.34 -8.88 8.31
CA VAL A 47 6.33 -8.19 7.50
C VAL A 47 7.03 -7.46 6.37
N ASP A 48 6.44 -7.51 5.18
CA ASP A 48 6.78 -6.59 4.10
C ASP A 48 5.54 -5.85 3.63
N ILE A 49 5.74 -4.64 3.13
CA ILE A 49 4.68 -3.77 2.63
C ILE A 49 5.08 -3.29 1.25
N CYS A 50 4.24 -3.51 0.26
CA CYS A 50 4.44 -3.08 -1.12
C CYS A 50 3.20 -2.35 -1.66
N GLY A 51 3.28 -1.90 -2.92
CA GLY A 51 2.17 -1.26 -3.60
C GLY A 51 2.15 0.26 -3.45
N ASP A 52 3.26 0.91 -3.08
CA ASP A 52 3.35 2.36 -3.13
C ASP A 52 3.31 2.87 -4.57
N TYR A 53 2.74 4.05 -4.75
CA TYR A 53 2.80 4.71 -6.04
C TYR A 53 4.24 5.04 -6.42
N ALA A 54 4.60 4.63 -7.62
CA ALA A 54 5.87 5.02 -8.23
C ALA A 54 5.59 5.69 -9.57
N PRO A 55 5.98 6.95 -9.78
CA PRO A 55 5.79 7.59 -11.08
C PRO A 55 6.56 6.84 -12.16
N PRO A 56 5.93 6.54 -13.32
CA PRO A 56 6.61 5.89 -14.42
C PRO A 56 7.77 6.75 -14.91
N ARG A 57 8.98 6.21 -14.89
CA ARG A 57 10.20 6.88 -15.38
C ARG A 57 10.81 6.05 -16.49
N PHE A 58 10.46 6.38 -17.71
CA PHE A 58 11.00 5.73 -18.90
C PHE A 58 11.93 6.68 -19.64
N ARG A 59 13.10 6.21 -20.04
CA ARG A 59 13.98 6.96 -20.92
C ARG A 59 13.43 7.06 -22.34
N ASN A 60 12.70 6.05 -22.79
CA ASN A 60 12.09 6.02 -24.11
C ASN A 60 10.81 6.88 -24.11
N PRO A 61 10.72 7.92 -24.98
CA PRO A 61 9.54 8.79 -25.08
C PRO A 61 8.25 8.03 -25.41
N LEU A 62 8.32 6.99 -26.24
CA LEU A 62 7.15 6.17 -26.58
C LEU A 62 6.60 5.44 -25.38
N LYS A 63 7.47 4.89 -24.52
CA LYS A 63 7.04 4.26 -23.27
C LYS A 63 6.43 5.25 -22.28
N ARG A 64 6.92 6.49 -22.24
CA ARG A 64 6.31 7.55 -21.43
C ARG A 64 4.90 7.86 -21.88
N VAL A 65 4.68 7.98 -23.19
CA VAL A 65 3.36 8.24 -23.77
C VAL A 65 2.42 7.06 -23.51
N ALA A 66 2.88 5.83 -23.76
CA ALA A 66 2.11 4.62 -23.50
C ALA A 66 1.70 4.52 -22.02
N ALA A 67 2.61 4.80 -21.10
CA ALA A 67 2.31 4.78 -19.66
C ALA A 67 1.26 5.83 -19.28
N ARG A 68 1.29 7.03 -19.89
CA ARG A 68 0.28 8.07 -19.66
C ARG A 68 -1.09 7.69 -20.18
N LEU A 69 -1.15 6.96 -21.31
CA LEU A 69 -2.40 6.49 -21.90
C LEU A 69 -3.00 5.34 -21.09
N ASP A 70 -2.17 4.41 -20.63
CA ASP A 70 -2.61 3.25 -19.87
C ASP A 70 -2.97 3.60 -18.41
N HIS A 71 -2.25 4.55 -17.81
CA HIS A 71 -2.43 4.96 -16.41
C HIS A 71 -2.44 6.49 -16.27
N PRO A 72 -3.42 7.19 -16.89
CA PRO A 72 -3.42 8.66 -16.89
C PRO A 72 -3.50 9.26 -15.47
N ALA A 73 -4.22 8.62 -14.57
CA ALA A 73 -4.32 9.06 -13.18
C ALA A 73 -3.04 8.83 -12.38
N ALA A 74 -2.23 7.84 -12.77
CA ALA A 74 -0.97 7.50 -12.10
C ALA A 74 0.21 8.38 -12.56
N THR A 75 0.08 9.13 -13.64
CA THR A 75 1.16 9.99 -14.14
C THR A 75 1.22 11.35 -13.45
N VAL A 76 0.13 11.74 -12.77
CA VAL A 76 0.02 13.00 -12.03
C VAL A 76 -0.48 12.71 -10.63
N MET A 77 0.42 12.80 -9.66
CA MET A 77 0.09 12.58 -8.25
C MET A 77 0.20 13.88 -7.48
N ALA A 78 -0.91 14.33 -6.90
CA ALA A 78 -0.94 15.51 -6.06
C ALA A 78 -0.28 15.26 -4.69
N ASN A 79 0.19 16.34 -4.03
CA ASN A 79 0.79 16.24 -2.69
C ASN A 79 -0.15 15.60 -1.66
N GLY A 80 -1.48 15.81 -1.79
CA GLY A 80 -2.46 15.19 -0.92
C GLY A 80 -2.50 13.66 -1.02
N GLU A 81 -2.28 13.12 -2.21
CA GLU A 81 -2.24 11.68 -2.45
C GLU A 81 -0.95 11.05 -1.88
N LEU A 82 0.18 11.74 -2.01
CA LEU A 82 1.44 11.34 -1.37
C LEU A 82 1.31 11.31 0.16
N ARG A 83 0.65 12.30 0.73
CA ARG A 83 0.37 12.34 2.17
C ARG A 83 -0.55 11.22 2.61
N ARG A 84 -1.51 10.84 1.78
CA ARG A 84 -2.41 9.71 2.04
C ARG A 84 -1.62 8.42 2.18
N ASN A 85 -0.72 8.13 1.26
CA ASN A 85 0.14 6.95 1.34
C ASN A 85 1.07 6.99 2.55
N ALA A 86 1.67 8.14 2.84
CA ALA A 86 2.52 8.32 4.02
C ALA A 86 1.74 8.10 5.31
N SER A 87 0.54 8.66 5.43
CA SER A 87 -0.32 8.48 6.60
C SER A 87 -0.71 7.02 6.80
N THR A 88 -1.09 6.33 5.73
CA THR A 88 -1.42 4.90 5.77
C THR A 88 -0.21 4.07 6.21
N ASN A 89 0.97 4.34 5.65
CA ASN A 89 2.21 3.67 6.06
C ASN A 89 2.53 3.88 7.52
N GLU A 90 2.39 5.11 8.04
CA GLU A 90 2.61 5.41 9.45
C GLU A 90 1.66 4.63 10.36
N ARG A 91 0.39 4.53 9.99
CA ARG A 91 -0.61 3.77 10.76
C ARG A 91 -0.32 2.28 10.74
N LEU A 92 0.07 1.72 9.59
CA LEU A 92 0.47 0.32 9.47
C LEU A 92 1.69 0.03 10.34
N LEU A 93 2.72 0.86 10.25
CA LEU A 93 3.95 0.69 11.04
C LEU A 93 3.69 0.80 12.54
N ALA A 94 2.85 1.74 12.97
CA ALA A 94 2.51 1.90 14.38
C ALA A 94 1.82 0.65 14.95
N VAL A 95 0.86 0.08 14.22
CA VAL A 95 0.17 -1.14 14.63
C VAL A 95 1.14 -2.33 14.64
N LEU A 96 1.95 -2.48 13.61
CA LEU A 96 2.93 -3.57 13.53
C LEU A 96 3.96 -3.51 14.65
N GLN A 97 4.42 -2.31 15.03
CA GLN A 97 5.32 -2.12 16.17
C GLN A 97 4.67 -2.51 17.49
N GLU A 98 3.40 -2.17 17.70
CA GLU A 98 2.63 -2.61 18.85
C GLU A 98 2.50 -4.13 18.90
N LEU A 99 2.19 -4.77 17.78
CA LEU A 99 1.98 -6.21 17.70
C LEU A 99 3.28 -7.01 17.86
N ALA A 100 4.43 -6.41 17.55
CA ALA A 100 5.74 -7.02 17.70
C ALA A 100 6.33 -6.88 19.11
N ALA A 101 5.76 -6.05 19.93
CA ALA A 101 6.23 -5.79 21.29
C ALA A 101 5.93 -6.95 22.27
#